data_ada6ad3f5fcb4145847697880ecb70b0
#
_entry.id   ada6ad3f5fcb4145847697880ecb70b0
#
_cell.length_a   1.000
_cell.length_b   1.000
_cell.length_c   1.000
_cell.angle_alpha   90.00
_cell.angle_beta   90.00
_cell.angle_gamma   90.00
#
_symmetry.space_group_name_H-M   'P 1'
#
loop_
_entity.id
_entity.type
_entity.pdbx_description
1 polymer ?
#
loop_
_entity_poly.entity_id
_entity_poly.type
_entity_poly.pdbx_seq_one_letter_code
_entity_poly.pdbx_strand_id
1 'polypeptide(L)'
;VDGSQRGPRTHRTRQLRLHARPGINPAYLAARCRLNVSKIVKLHFMKIARLDHLVLTVRDIERTVDFYRRVMGMEKVTFQGGRIALGFGNQKINLHESGREFEPKAAQVQPGSADLCFILETSVDEAVNHLNDVGVEIIAGPVDRTGAAGNILSVYFRDPDGNLIEVSNYI
;
A
#
# COMPACT_ATOMS: atom_id res chain seq x y z
N VAL A 1 -59.21 0.83 5.26
CA VAL A 1 -59.64 -0.53 5.55
C VAL A 1 -58.45 -1.47 5.32
N ASP A 2 -58.08 -1.99 6.34
CA ASP A 2 -57.39 -3.18 6.81
C ASP A 2 -55.90 -3.02 7.17
N GLY A 3 -55.72 -2.94 8.46
CA GLY A 3 -54.41 -3.00 9.11
C GLY A 3 -54.01 -4.44 9.38
N SER A 4 -52.79 -4.78 9.07
CA SER A 4 -52.17 -6.00 9.58
C SER A 4 -50.85 -5.66 10.27
N GLN A 5 -50.92 -5.63 11.59
CA GLN A 5 -49.77 -5.58 12.51
C GLN A 5 -49.06 -6.95 12.51
N ARG A 6 -47.77 -6.99 12.25
CA ARG A 6 -46.91 -8.18 12.48
C ARG A 6 -46.06 -7.93 13.75
N GLY A 7 -46.38 -8.70 14.78
CA GLY A 7 -45.68 -8.72 16.06
C GLY A 7 -44.26 -9.33 15.98
N PRO A 8 -43.43 -9.20 17.03
CA PRO A 8 -42.00 -9.57 17.02
C PRO A 8 -41.81 -11.08 17.08
N ARG A 9 -40.92 -11.59 16.23
CA ARG A 9 -40.47 -13.00 16.23
C ARG A 9 -39.49 -13.22 17.39
N THR A 10 -39.92 -14.00 18.38
CA THR A 10 -39.06 -14.50 19.45
C THR A 10 -38.11 -15.60 18.92
N HIS A 11 -36.81 -15.37 19.01
CA HIS A 11 -35.80 -16.40 18.78
C HIS A 11 -35.80 -17.42 19.89
N ARG A 12 -36.28 -18.64 19.60
CA ARG A 12 -36.28 -19.80 20.48
C ARG A 12 -34.89 -20.44 20.44
N THR A 13 -34.12 -20.23 21.48
CA THR A 13 -32.83 -20.90 21.69
C THR A 13 -33.06 -22.41 21.92
N ARG A 14 -32.59 -23.23 20.99
CA ARG A 14 -32.67 -24.71 21.04
C ARG A 14 -31.52 -25.20 21.89
N GLN A 15 -31.80 -25.56 23.15
CA GLN A 15 -30.86 -26.27 24.00
C GLN A 15 -30.65 -27.69 23.47
N LEU A 16 -29.45 -27.99 23.00
CA LEU A 16 -29.00 -29.37 22.67
C LEU A 16 -28.73 -30.10 23.97
N ARG A 17 -29.63 -31.04 24.33
CA ARG A 17 -29.38 -32.03 25.39
C ARG A 17 -28.40 -33.07 24.85
N LEU A 18 -27.15 -33.06 25.34
CA LEU A 18 -26.19 -34.10 25.14
C LEU A 18 -26.61 -35.31 25.99
N HIS A 19 -27.03 -36.39 25.34
CA HIS A 19 -27.27 -37.69 25.99
C HIS A 19 -25.90 -38.32 26.21
N ALA A 20 -25.49 -38.46 27.47
CA ALA A 20 -24.31 -39.19 27.88
C ALA A 20 -24.49 -40.69 27.62
N ARG A 21 -23.61 -41.29 26.82
CA ARG A 21 -23.53 -42.75 26.68
C ARG A 21 -22.83 -43.35 27.91
N PRO A 22 -23.36 -44.39 28.56
CA PRO A 22 -22.70 -45.04 29.69
C PRO A 22 -21.51 -45.86 29.19
N GLY A 23 -20.34 -45.70 29.80
CA GLY A 23 -19.22 -46.63 29.61
C GLY A 23 -17.83 -46.06 29.41
N ILE A 24 -17.61 -44.75 29.56
CA ILE A 24 -16.25 -44.19 29.47
C ILE A 24 -15.79 -43.74 30.85
N ASN A 25 -14.75 -44.44 31.37
CA ASN A 25 -14.11 -44.12 32.65
C ASN A 25 -13.58 -42.69 32.65
N PRO A 26 -13.98 -41.82 33.59
CA PRO A 26 -13.52 -40.43 33.67
C PRO A 26 -12.00 -40.27 33.79
N ALA A 27 -11.32 -41.28 34.34
CA ALA A 27 -9.86 -41.32 34.47
C ALA A 27 -9.14 -41.45 33.09
N TYR A 28 -9.84 -41.96 32.06
CA TYR A 28 -9.26 -42.13 30.73
C TYR A 28 -9.33 -40.86 29.91
N LEU A 29 -10.25 -39.98 30.22
CA LEU A 29 -10.32 -38.63 29.56
C LEU A 29 -9.29 -37.66 30.12
N ALA A 30 -8.93 -37.77 31.39
CA ALA A 30 -7.96 -36.88 32.03
C ALA A 30 -6.50 -37.13 31.57
N ALA A 31 -6.21 -38.33 31.03
CA ALA A 31 -4.85 -38.69 30.60
C ALA A 31 -4.50 -38.23 29.16
N ARG A 32 -5.47 -37.84 28.34
CA ARG A 32 -5.23 -37.39 26.95
C ARG A 32 -5.23 -35.89 26.71
N CYS A 33 -5.53 -35.06 27.69
CA CYS A 33 -5.56 -33.62 27.58
C CYS A 33 -4.39 -32.93 28.31
N ARG A 34 -3.25 -33.63 28.44
CA ARG A 34 -1.97 -32.95 28.68
C ARG A 34 -1.41 -32.55 27.33
N LEU A 35 -2.08 -31.64 26.67
CA LEU A 35 -1.46 -30.82 25.63
C LEU A 35 -0.31 -30.07 26.31
N ASN A 36 0.89 -30.45 25.90
CA ASN A 36 2.14 -29.89 26.38
C ASN A 36 2.15 -28.39 25.94
N VAL A 37 1.67 -27.50 26.83
CA VAL A 37 1.54 -26.06 26.62
C VAL A 37 2.92 -25.34 26.55
N SER A 38 4.01 -26.14 26.56
CA SER A 38 5.38 -25.60 26.56
C SER A 38 5.98 -25.36 25.18
N LYS A 39 5.24 -25.49 24.09
CA LYS A 39 5.64 -24.97 22.78
C LYS A 39 4.75 -23.79 22.42
N ILE A 40 4.89 -22.66 23.11
CA ILE A 40 4.54 -21.37 22.56
C ILE A 40 5.47 -21.21 21.34
N VAL A 41 4.96 -21.50 20.14
CA VAL A 41 5.62 -21.15 18.91
C VAL A 41 5.71 -19.62 18.94
N LYS A 42 6.89 -19.11 19.25
CA LYS A 42 7.17 -17.67 19.16
C LYS A 42 7.06 -17.33 17.67
N LEU A 43 5.89 -16.89 17.25
CA LEU A 43 5.69 -16.37 15.91
C LEU A 43 6.63 -15.16 15.77
N HIS A 44 7.70 -15.36 15.01
CA HIS A 44 8.62 -14.29 14.67
C HIS A 44 8.05 -13.57 13.44
N PHE A 45 7.37 -12.45 13.67
CA PHE A 45 6.92 -11.58 12.60
C PHE A 45 8.09 -10.72 12.11
N MET A 46 8.18 -10.53 10.78
CA MET A 46 9.04 -9.49 10.24
C MET A 46 8.50 -8.13 10.69
N LYS A 47 9.34 -7.31 11.33
CA LYS A 47 9.01 -5.93 11.69
C LYS A 47 9.56 -5.01 10.62
N ILE A 48 8.67 -4.49 9.77
CA ILE A 48 9.03 -3.56 8.70
C ILE A 48 9.30 -2.18 9.33
N ALA A 49 10.45 -1.59 9.00
CA ALA A 49 10.81 -0.25 9.45
C ALA A 49 10.30 0.83 8.48
N ARG A 50 10.55 0.66 7.18
CA ARG A 50 10.18 1.61 6.11
C ARG A 50 10.26 0.95 4.74
N LEU A 51 9.75 1.61 3.73
CA LEU A 51 10.07 1.31 2.35
C LEU A 51 11.48 1.86 2.04
N ASP A 52 12.37 1.05 1.48
CA ASP A 52 13.71 1.48 1.04
C ASP A 52 13.67 2.00 -0.40
N HIS A 53 13.14 1.18 -1.30
CA HIS A 53 12.94 1.53 -2.70
C HIS A 53 11.77 0.75 -3.31
N LEU A 54 11.27 1.25 -4.41
CA LEU A 54 10.38 0.55 -5.32
C LEU A 54 11.01 0.51 -6.71
N VAL A 55 10.39 -0.22 -7.64
CA VAL A 55 10.80 -0.29 -9.03
C VAL A 55 9.65 0.18 -9.91
N LEU A 56 9.92 1.14 -10.79
CA LEU A 56 9.03 1.50 -11.89
C LEU A 56 9.55 0.89 -13.19
N THR A 57 8.65 0.27 -13.94
CA THR A 57 8.91 -0.07 -15.33
C THR A 57 8.45 1.10 -16.19
N VAL A 58 9.37 1.63 -17.01
CA VAL A 58 9.15 2.83 -17.81
C VAL A 58 9.46 2.56 -19.28
N ARG A 59 8.88 3.32 -20.20
CA ARG A 59 9.15 3.17 -21.63
C ARG A 59 10.50 3.72 -22.04
N ASP A 60 10.91 4.82 -21.39
CA ASP A 60 12.15 5.54 -21.67
C ASP A 60 12.74 6.07 -20.36
N ILE A 61 13.92 5.54 -19.98
CA ILE A 61 14.58 5.90 -18.72
C ILE A 61 14.99 7.37 -18.71
N GLU A 62 15.57 7.91 -19.79
CA GLU A 62 16.09 9.27 -19.80
C GLU A 62 14.94 10.30 -19.78
N ARG A 63 13.86 10.04 -20.48
CA ARG A 63 12.63 10.85 -20.42
C ARG A 63 12.03 10.86 -19.02
N THR A 64 12.00 9.72 -18.36
CA THR A 64 11.52 9.60 -16.98
C THR A 64 12.44 10.36 -16.02
N VAL A 65 13.75 10.18 -16.14
CA VAL A 65 14.74 10.90 -15.32
C VAL A 65 14.58 12.41 -15.48
N ASP A 66 14.48 12.92 -16.72
CA ASP A 66 14.32 14.34 -16.98
C ASP A 66 13.05 14.89 -16.32
N PHE A 67 11.92 14.18 -16.46
CA PHE A 67 10.66 14.56 -15.82
C PHE A 67 10.79 14.65 -14.30
N TYR A 68 11.23 13.57 -13.64
CA TYR A 68 11.28 13.54 -12.18
C TYR A 68 12.33 14.50 -11.59
N ARG A 69 13.41 14.77 -12.33
CA ARG A 69 14.37 15.83 -11.93
C ARG A 69 13.75 17.23 -12.02
N ARG A 70 13.12 17.55 -13.13
CA ARG A 70 12.54 18.87 -13.41
C ARG A 70 11.29 19.15 -12.57
N VAL A 71 10.44 18.14 -12.38
CA VAL A 71 9.13 18.30 -11.72
C VAL A 71 9.20 18.01 -10.23
N MET A 72 9.96 16.98 -9.84
CA MET A 72 9.98 16.49 -8.45
C MET A 72 11.30 16.78 -7.73
N GLY A 73 12.28 17.39 -8.39
CA GLY A 73 13.59 17.65 -7.80
C GLY A 73 14.40 16.39 -7.45
N MET A 74 14.05 15.23 -8.00
CA MET A 74 14.76 13.98 -7.72
C MET A 74 16.11 13.93 -8.43
N GLU A 75 17.07 13.19 -7.87
CA GLU A 75 18.40 13.05 -8.42
C GLU A 75 18.54 11.75 -9.23
N LYS A 76 19.23 11.82 -10.39
CA LYS A 76 19.62 10.61 -11.12
C LYS A 76 20.75 9.91 -10.37
N VAL A 77 20.53 8.67 -9.98
CA VAL A 77 21.51 7.81 -9.33
C VAL A 77 21.88 6.68 -10.27
N THR A 78 23.18 6.54 -10.58
CA THR A 78 23.70 5.37 -11.29
C THR A 78 24.38 4.45 -10.29
N PHE A 79 24.02 3.19 -10.29
CA PHE A 79 24.55 2.21 -9.36
C PHE A 79 24.90 0.90 -10.09
N GLN A 80 25.23 -0.12 -9.34
CA GLN A 80 25.73 -1.43 -9.75
C GLN A 80 25.26 -1.91 -11.15
N GLY A 81 26.20 -2.11 -12.10
CA GLY A 81 25.90 -2.59 -13.44
C GLY A 81 25.25 -1.56 -14.38
N GLY A 82 25.39 -0.26 -14.10
CA GLY A 82 24.82 0.83 -14.93
C GLY A 82 23.32 1.04 -14.75
N ARG A 83 22.73 0.46 -13.70
CA ARG A 83 21.31 0.66 -13.36
C ARG A 83 21.04 2.11 -12.96
N ILE A 84 19.88 2.60 -13.33
CA ILE A 84 19.44 3.97 -13.04
C ILE A 84 18.35 3.95 -11.97
N ALA A 85 18.40 4.92 -11.06
CA ALA A 85 17.36 5.21 -10.10
C ALA A 85 17.15 6.73 -9.96
N LEU A 86 16.01 7.09 -9.38
CA LEU A 86 15.65 8.43 -8.94
C LEU A 86 15.78 8.48 -7.42
N GLY A 87 16.70 9.27 -6.89
CA GLY A 87 16.94 9.44 -5.47
C GLY A 87 16.14 10.61 -4.90
N PHE A 88 15.58 10.45 -3.70
CA PHE A 88 14.94 11.50 -2.92
C PHE A 88 14.99 11.14 -1.43
N GLY A 89 15.31 12.12 -0.58
CA GLY A 89 15.50 11.86 0.85
C GLY A 89 16.46 10.69 1.09
N ASN A 90 16.00 9.65 1.80
CA ASN A 90 16.74 8.41 2.05
C ASN A 90 16.13 7.21 1.31
N GLN A 91 15.39 7.44 0.23
CA GLN A 91 14.70 6.46 -0.59
C GLN A 91 15.07 6.65 -2.06
N LYS A 92 14.69 5.70 -2.90
CA LYS A 92 14.85 5.80 -4.33
C LYS A 92 13.78 5.02 -5.10
N ILE A 93 13.61 5.36 -6.36
CA ILE A 93 12.84 4.60 -7.33
C ILE A 93 13.81 4.03 -8.35
N ASN A 94 13.99 2.71 -8.35
CA ASN A 94 14.77 2.05 -9.40
C ASN A 94 13.97 2.05 -10.70
N LEU A 95 14.63 2.31 -11.83
CA LEU A 95 14.00 2.31 -13.15
C LEU A 95 14.38 1.04 -13.93
N HIS A 96 13.36 0.37 -14.47
CA HIS A 96 13.51 -0.69 -15.44
C HIS A 96 12.94 -0.24 -16.80
N GLU A 97 13.67 -0.43 -17.86
CA GLU A 97 13.13 -0.20 -19.21
C GLU A 97 12.23 -1.36 -19.62
N SER A 98 11.05 -1.03 -20.13
CA SER A 98 10.07 -2.02 -20.56
C SER A 98 10.63 -2.97 -21.63
N GLY A 99 10.53 -4.27 -21.40
CA GLY A 99 11.11 -5.31 -22.24
C GLY A 99 12.59 -5.60 -22.00
N ARG A 100 13.25 -4.85 -21.09
CA ARG A 100 14.66 -5.03 -20.70
C ARG A 100 14.86 -5.06 -19.19
N GLU A 101 13.84 -5.46 -18.46
CA GLU A 101 13.86 -5.46 -17.00
C GLU A 101 14.90 -6.44 -16.47
N PHE A 102 15.50 -6.11 -15.33
CA PHE A 102 16.44 -6.98 -14.61
C PHE A 102 15.71 -7.99 -13.74
N GLU A 103 16.22 -9.22 -13.68
CA GLU A 103 15.74 -10.24 -12.74
C GLU A 103 16.48 -10.13 -11.38
N PRO A 104 15.77 -10.45 -10.24
CA PRO A 104 14.34 -10.76 -10.14
C PRO A 104 13.48 -9.51 -10.30
N LYS A 105 12.27 -9.68 -10.86
CA LYS A 105 11.29 -8.60 -11.05
C LYS A 105 9.88 -9.01 -10.62
N ALA A 106 8.94 -8.07 -10.61
CA ALA A 106 7.53 -8.37 -10.39
C ALA A 106 6.97 -9.29 -11.49
N ALA A 107 6.00 -10.13 -11.14
CA ALA A 107 5.39 -11.08 -12.08
C ALA A 107 4.70 -10.39 -13.26
N GLN A 108 4.14 -9.21 -13.02
CA GLN A 108 3.51 -8.38 -14.07
C GLN A 108 4.10 -6.97 -13.96
N VAL A 109 4.88 -6.58 -14.95
CA VAL A 109 5.49 -5.25 -15.05
C VAL A 109 4.86 -4.50 -16.21
N GLN A 110 4.47 -3.24 -15.99
CA GLN A 110 3.81 -2.42 -17.00
C GLN A 110 4.07 -0.94 -16.75
N PRO A 111 4.51 -0.16 -17.77
CA PRO A 111 4.53 1.29 -17.69
C PRO A 111 3.14 1.86 -17.42
N GLY A 112 3.06 2.87 -16.53
CA GLY A 112 1.80 3.54 -16.22
C GLY A 112 0.87 2.79 -15.26
N SER A 113 1.39 1.80 -14.51
CA SER A 113 0.62 1.00 -13.54
C SER A 113 0.79 1.43 -12.08
N ALA A 114 1.64 2.41 -11.81
CA ALA A 114 1.88 2.88 -10.45
C ALA A 114 0.92 4.01 -10.06
N ASP A 115 0.63 4.07 -8.74
CA ASP A 115 -0.07 5.14 -8.05
C ASP A 115 0.75 5.45 -6.79
N LEU A 116 1.35 6.64 -6.72
CA LEU A 116 2.36 7.00 -5.74
C LEU A 116 2.01 8.32 -5.07
N CYS A 117 2.05 8.32 -3.72
CA CYS A 117 1.87 9.51 -2.90
C CYS A 117 3.20 9.90 -2.25
N PHE A 118 3.60 11.17 -2.44
CA PHE A 118 4.79 11.77 -1.83
C PHE A 118 4.38 12.87 -0.87
N ILE A 119 4.93 12.83 0.34
CA ILE A 119 4.78 13.92 1.30
C ILE A 119 5.87 14.96 1.03
N LEU A 120 5.45 16.19 0.82
CA LEU A 120 6.32 17.32 0.51
C LEU A 120 6.83 17.99 1.78
N GLU A 121 8.04 18.55 1.69
CA GLU A 121 8.57 19.53 2.66
C GLU A 121 8.07 20.95 2.36
N THR A 122 7.82 21.26 1.07
CA THR A 122 7.19 22.51 0.62
C THR A 122 5.66 22.42 0.73
N SER A 123 4.97 23.57 0.68
CA SER A 123 3.51 23.57 0.70
C SER A 123 2.89 23.05 -0.61
N VAL A 124 1.66 22.54 -0.52
CA VAL A 124 0.87 22.17 -1.72
C VAL A 124 0.64 23.35 -2.64
N ASP A 125 0.48 24.57 -2.11
CA ASP A 125 0.31 25.79 -2.92
C ASP A 125 1.57 26.10 -3.73
N GLU A 126 2.77 25.95 -3.14
CA GLU A 126 4.04 26.08 -3.86
C GLU A 126 4.18 24.99 -4.93
N ALA A 127 3.76 23.77 -4.63
CA ALA A 127 3.75 22.66 -5.59
C ALA A 127 2.82 22.93 -6.77
N VAL A 128 1.62 23.48 -6.54
CA VAL A 128 0.68 23.89 -7.59
C VAL A 128 1.31 24.95 -8.51
N ASN A 129 1.92 25.97 -7.92
CA ASN A 129 2.59 27.01 -8.69
C ASN A 129 3.73 26.43 -9.54
N HIS A 130 4.58 25.59 -8.95
CA HIS A 130 5.66 24.92 -9.64
C HIS A 130 5.18 24.04 -10.80
N LEU A 131 4.14 23.21 -10.59
CA LEU A 131 3.57 22.36 -11.64
C LEU A 131 3.08 23.19 -12.83
N ASN A 132 2.41 24.31 -12.56
CA ASN A 132 1.97 25.25 -13.60
C ASN A 132 3.16 25.87 -14.36
N ASP A 133 4.20 26.30 -13.64
CA ASP A 133 5.40 26.93 -14.23
C ASP A 133 6.17 25.96 -15.13
N VAL A 134 6.22 24.67 -14.77
CA VAL A 134 6.89 23.65 -15.58
C VAL A 134 5.96 22.97 -16.60
N GLY A 135 4.72 23.43 -16.72
CA GLY A 135 3.75 22.99 -17.73
C GLY A 135 3.24 21.55 -17.50
N VAL A 136 3.08 21.12 -16.23
CA VAL A 136 2.49 19.84 -15.86
C VAL A 136 1.01 20.02 -15.54
N GLU A 137 0.15 19.29 -16.23
CA GLU A 137 -1.30 19.35 -16.03
C GLU A 137 -1.67 18.75 -14.67
N ILE A 138 -2.37 19.54 -13.83
CA ILE A 138 -2.98 19.09 -12.59
C ILE A 138 -4.33 18.46 -12.93
N ILE A 139 -4.48 17.15 -12.68
CA ILE A 139 -5.71 16.42 -13.00
C ILE A 139 -6.74 16.46 -11.86
N ALA A 140 -6.29 16.72 -10.63
CA ALA A 140 -7.19 16.90 -9.47
C ALA A 140 -6.44 17.62 -8.33
N GLY A 141 -7.17 18.38 -7.52
CA GLY A 141 -6.69 19.05 -6.31
C GLY A 141 -6.51 20.57 -6.47
N PRO A 142 -6.15 21.27 -5.38
CA PRO A 142 -5.97 20.74 -4.02
C PRO A 142 -7.26 20.11 -3.45
N VAL A 143 -7.15 18.96 -2.80
CA VAL A 143 -8.29 18.20 -2.27
C VAL A 143 -7.87 17.39 -1.02
N ASP A 144 -8.80 17.32 -0.04
CA ASP A 144 -8.59 16.55 1.17
C ASP A 144 -8.58 15.04 0.90
N ARG A 145 -7.64 14.33 1.51
CA ARG A 145 -7.47 12.88 1.46
C ARG A 145 -7.09 12.34 2.83
N THR A 146 -7.08 11.02 2.95
CA THR A 146 -6.60 10.32 4.15
C THR A 146 -5.26 9.70 3.85
N GLY A 147 -4.21 10.20 4.49
CA GLY A 147 -2.86 9.64 4.45
C GLY A 147 -2.65 8.54 5.50
N ALA A 148 -1.45 7.98 5.53
CA ALA A 148 -1.09 6.90 6.45
C ALA A 148 -1.11 7.31 7.93
N ALA A 149 -0.81 8.58 8.25
CA ALA A 149 -0.70 9.10 9.62
C ALA A 149 -1.75 10.17 9.97
N GLY A 150 -2.65 10.53 9.06
CA GLY A 150 -3.67 11.58 9.27
C GLY A 150 -4.22 12.11 7.96
N ASN A 151 -4.98 13.20 8.04
CA ASN A 151 -5.50 13.85 6.86
C ASN A 151 -4.40 14.58 6.11
N ILE A 152 -4.51 14.59 4.78
CA ILE A 152 -3.56 15.25 3.87
C ILE A 152 -4.32 16.11 2.88
N LEU A 153 -3.69 17.22 2.45
CA LEU A 153 -4.12 18.00 1.30
C LEU A 153 -3.28 17.56 0.11
N SER A 154 -3.92 17.22 -1.01
CA SER A 154 -3.29 16.52 -2.13
C SER A 154 -3.54 17.18 -3.48
N VAL A 155 -2.55 17.08 -4.37
CA VAL A 155 -2.64 17.42 -5.78
C VAL A 155 -2.15 16.26 -6.62
N TYR A 156 -2.81 16.02 -7.76
CA TYR A 156 -2.58 14.85 -8.62
C TYR A 156 -2.17 15.28 -10.03
N PHE A 157 -1.19 14.59 -10.58
CA PHE A 157 -0.75 14.71 -11.98
C PHE A 157 -0.24 13.36 -12.51
N ARG A 158 0.19 13.31 -13.77
CA ARG A 158 0.76 12.10 -14.36
C ARG A 158 2.20 12.29 -14.77
N ASP A 159 2.96 11.21 -14.62
CA ASP A 159 4.30 11.12 -15.18
C ASP A 159 4.27 10.79 -16.69
N PRO A 160 5.42 10.75 -17.40
CA PRO A 160 5.47 10.50 -18.84
C PRO A 160 4.90 9.14 -19.28
N ASP A 161 4.84 8.15 -18.39
CA ASP A 161 4.27 6.83 -18.66
C ASP A 161 2.79 6.71 -18.29
N GLY A 162 2.22 7.74 -17.62
CA GLY A 162 0.84 7.77 -17.16
C GLY A 162 0.66 7.25 -15.75
N ASN A 163 1.73 7.01 -14.99
CA ASN A 163 1.62 6.73 -13.56
C ASN A 163 0.92 7.89 -12.85
N LEU A 164 0.04 7.57 -11.89
CA LEU A 164 -0.58 8.59 -11.06
C LEU A 164 0.38 9.03 -9.97
N ILE A 165 0.63 10.33 -9.92
CA ILE A 165 1.47 10.95 -8.90
C ILE A 165 0.60 11.85 -8.04
N GLU A 166 0.65 11.62 -6.75
CA GLU A 166 0.06 12.45 -5.70
C GLU A 166 1.17 13.13 -4.92
N VAL A 167 1.05 14.43 -4.70
CA VAL A 167 1.92 15.19 -3.81
C VAL A 167 1.09 15.85 -2.73
N SER A 168 1.53 15.80 -1.46
CA SER A 168 0.67 16.11 -0.33
C SER A 168 1.41 16.72 0.86
N ASN A 169 0.67 17.48 1.68
CA ASN A 169 1.07 17.82 3.04
C ASN A 169 0.06 17.24 4.05
N TYR A 170 0.52 16.86 5.23
CA TYR A 170 -0.37 16.59 6.36
C TYR A 170 -1.02 17.89 6.85
N ILE A 171 -2.32 17.83 7.22
CA ILE A 171 -3.14 18.96 7.73
C ILE A 171 -3.78 18.63 9.06
#